data_57bbd79264b1ff52f2d679f7303bedb6
#
_entry.id   57bbd79264b1ff52f2d679f7303bedb6
#
_cell.length_a   1.000
_cell.length_b   1.000
_cell.length_c   1.000
_cell.angle_alpha   90.00
_cell.angle_beta   90.00
_cell.angle_gamma   90.00
#
_symmetry.space_group_name_H-M   'P 1'
#
loop_
_entity.id
_entity.type
_entity.pdbx_description
1 polymer ?
#
loop_
_entity_poly.entity_id
_entity_poly.type
_entity_poly.pdbx_seq_one_letter_code
_entity_poly.pdbx_strand_id
1 'polypeptide(L)'
;MAASTAVIAGEYTASLGPFEPESPVYVAVGEPTRAPIGWVNFCIEYRSECVTKASDPRDVVLTPKAWTDMLKVNAWVNQSIKPMTDLEHWGVVERWNYPDDGYGDCEDYVLLKRRMLMQAGWPREALLITVVRDKKGDGHAVLTVKTDRGEFILDNQEPEVLPWTKTGYRFVKRQSQSDPNVWVALGEPRTAPATVSAR
;
A
#
# COMPACT_ATOMS: atom_id res chain seq x y z
N MET A 1 -37.16 -48.26 -19.93
CA MET A 1 -36.95 -46.86 -20.39
C MET A 1 -36.36 -46.09 -19.21
N ALA A 2 -35.06 -45.86 -19.21
CA ALA A 2 -34.38 -45.13 -18.16
C ALA A 2 -34.02 -43.73 -18.72
N ALA A 3 -34.55 -42.70 -18.12
CA ALA A 3 -34.25 -41.32 -18.49
C ALA A 3 -32.95 -40.89 -17.78
N SER A 4 -31.94 -40.54 -18.57
CA SER A 4 -30.68 -39.98 -18.10
C SER A 4 -30.85 -38.49 -17.94
N THR A 5 -30.75 -37.98 -16.72
CA THR A 5 -30.70 -36.54 -16.43
C THR A 5 -29.26 -36.06 -16.55
N ALA A 6 -28.97 -35.24 -17.57
CA ALA A 6 -27.69 -34.52 -17.71
C ALA A 6 -27.66 -33.41 -16.69
N VAL A 7 -26.67 -33.46 -15.79
CA VAL A 7 -26.30 -32.35 -14.90
C VAL A 7 -25.47 -31.37 -15.71
N ILE A 8 -26.01 -30.19 -15.95
CA ILE A 8 -25.27 -29.07 -16.57
C ILE A 8 -24.35 -28.51 -15.48
N ALA A 9 -23.05 -28.70 -15.63
CA ALA A 9 -22.06 -28.02 -14.83
C ALA A 9 -22.08 -26.54 -15.19
N GLY A 10 -22.65 -25.72 -14.30
CA GLY A 10 -22.53 -24.27 -14.43
C GLY A 10 -21.10 -23.84 -14.26
N GLU A 11 -20.50 -23.26 -15.31
CA GLU A 11 -19.24 -22.56 -15.24
C GLU A 11 -19.39 -21.37 -14.28
N TYR A 12 -18.82 -21.50 -13.09
CA TYR A 12 -18.55 -20.34 -12.23
C TYR A 12 -17.46 -19.51 -12.88
N THR A 13 -17.85 -18.53 -13.69
CA THR A 13 -16.97 -17.41 -14.01
C THR A 13 -16.74 -16.65 -12.71
N ALA A 14 -15.57 -16.83 -12.11
CA ALA A 14 -15.12 -16.02 -11.00
C ALA A 14 -15.12 -14.56 -11.49
N SER A 15 -16.12 -13.79 -11.09
CA SER A 15 -16.16 -12.35 -11.28
C SER A 15 -14.91 -11.80 -10.62
N LEU A 16 -13.98 -11.30 -11.42
CA LEU A 16 -12.94 -10.38 -10.95
C LEU A 16 -13.67 -9.30 -10.17
N GLY A 17 -13.31 -9.09 -8.89
CA GLY A 17 -13.99 -8.17 -7.98
C GLY A 17 -14.37 -6.82 -8.62
N PRO A 18 -15.07 -5.93 -7.94
CA PRO A 18 -15.86 -4.83 -8.48
C PRO A 18 -15.07 -3.76 -9.28
N PHE A 19 -13.89 -4.08 -9.77
CA PHE A 19 -12.99 -3.15 -10.45
C PHE A 19 -12.63 -3.63 -11.86
N GLU A 20 -13.44 -3.18 -12.83
CA GLU A 20 -12.90 -2.83 -14.15
C GLU A 20 -12.66 -1.31 -14.13
N PRO A 21 -11.45 -0.83 -13.82
CA PRO A 21 -11.14 0.58 -13.99
C PRO A 21 -11.11 0.86 -15.50
N GLU A 22 -11.87 1.84 -15.95
CA GLU A 22 -11.82 2.34 -17.33
C GLU A 22 -10.39 2.76 -17.73
N SER A 23 -9.54 3.09 -16.75
CA SER A 23 -8.10 3.31 -16.88
C SER A 23 -7.41 3.21 -15.51
N PRO A 24 -6.17 2.70 -15.41
CA PRO A 24 -5.41 2.71 -14.17
C PRO A 24 -5.24 4.13 -13.64
N VAL A 25 -5.54 4.34 -12.37
CA VAL A 25 -5.40 5.65 -11.72
C VAL A 25 -4.27 5.62 -10.72
N TYR A 26 -3.30 6.51 -10.89
CA TYR A 26 -2.12 6.64 -10.04
C TYR A 26 -2.09 8.00 -9.36
N VAL A 27 -1.54 8.03 -8.13
CA VAL A 27 -1.30 9.29 -7.42
C VAL A 27 -0.25 10.10 -8.15
N ALA A 28 -0.47 11.41 -8.31
CA ALA A 28 0.51 12.30 -8.90
C ALA A 28 1.74 12.41 -7.98
N VAL A 29 2.92 12.15 -8.54
CA VAL A 29 4.20 12.22 -7.85
C VAL A 29 4.82 13.59 -8.09
N GLY A 30 5.18 14.26 -6.99
CA GLY A 30 5.84 15.57 -6.99
C GLY A 30 7.34 15.48 -6.74
N GLU A 31 7.89 16.56 -6.21
CA GLU A 31 9.31 16.70 -5.94
C GLU A 31 9.80 15.84 -4.75
N PRO A 32 11.10 15.54 -4.69
CA PRO A 32 11.69 14.90 -3.53
C PRO A 32 11.43 15.69 -2.24
N THR A 33 11.21 14.96 -1.15
CA THR A 33 10.93 15.52 0.17
C THR A 33 11.67 14.74 1.26
N ARG A 34 11.63 15.26 2.49
CA ARG A 34 12.28 14.59 3.62
C ARG A 34 11.54 13.31 4.00
N ALA A 35 12.31 12.24 4.24
CA ALA A 35 11.79 11.03 4.85
C ALA A 35 11.20 11.31 6.25
N PRO A 36 10.20 10.54 6.71
CA PRO A 36 9.82 10.53 8.12
C PRO A 36 11.02 10.17 9.00
N ILE A 37 11.12 10.79 10.18
CA ILE A 37 12.21 10.49 11.10
C ILE A 37 12.17 9.02 11.57
N GLY A 38 10.96 8.45 11.73
CA GLY A 38 10.78 7.04 12.05
C GLY A 38 11.43 6.13 11.00
N TRP A 39 11.27 6.39 9.70
CA TRP A 39 11.96 5.65 8.64
C TRP A 39 13.50 5.77 8.73
N VAL A 40 14.01 6.97 9.00
CA VAL A 40 15.45 7.17 9.14
C VAL A 40 16.00 6.34 10.30
N ASN A 41 15.33 6.34 11.44
CA ASN A 41 15.71 5.57 12.62
C ASN A 41 15.56 4.06 12.37
N PHE A 42 14.48 3.63 11.70
CA PHE A 42 14.26 2.25 11.29
C PHE A 42 15.43 1.73 10.43
N CYS A 43 15.94 2.53 9.51
CA CYS A 43 17.08 2.18 8.67
C CYS A 43 18.40 2.02 9.44
N ILE A 44 18.54 2.65 10.60
CA ILE A 44 19.72 2.44 11.48
C ILE A 44 19.67 1.04 12.10
N GLU A 45 18.49 0.61 12.54
CA GLU A 45 18.26 -0.68 13.18
C GLU A 45 18.15 -1.82 12.15
N TYR A 46 17.37 -1.63 11.09
CA TYR A 46 17.08 -2.63 10.05
C TYR A 46 17.76 -2.29 8.71
N ARG A 47 19.08 -2.20 8.72
CA ARG A 47 19.88 -1.74 7.55
C ARG A 47 19.56 -2.46 6.25
N SER A 48 19.29 -3.76 6.30
CA SER A 48 18.96 -4.58 5.13
C SER A 48 17.68 -4.14 4.41
N GLU A 49 16.74 -3.54 5.15
CA GLU A 49 15.47 -3.04 4.60
C GLU A 49 15.63 -1.77 3.75
N CYS A 50 16.74 -1.06 3.98
CA CYS A 50 17.02 0.24 3.38
C CYS A 50 18.12 0.20 2.32
N VAL A 51 18.65 -0.98 2.02
CA VAL A 51 19.65 -1.14 0.95
C VAL A 51 18.97 -0.94 -0.40
N THR A 52 19.48 0.03 -1.16
CA THR A 52 19.07 0.24 -2.54
C THR A 52 19.70 -0.83 -3.42
N LYS A 53 18.86 -1.63 -4.09
CA LYS A 53 19.30 -2.48 -5.19
C LYS A 53 18.91 -1.75 -6.48
N ALA A 54 19.87 -1.58 -7.37
CA ALA A 54 19.58 -1.06 -8.70
C ALA A 54 18.68 -2.05 -9.43
N SER A 55 17.40 -1.74 -9.49
CA SER A 55 16.41 -2.50 -10.27
C SER A 55 15.46 -1.49 -10.92
N ASP A 56 15.02 -1.79 -12.12
CA ASP A 56 13.98 -0.99 -12.75
C ASP A 56 12.68 -1.11 -11.94
N PRO A 57 11.99 -0.01 -11.69
CA PRO A 57 10.69 -0.04 -11.02
C PRO A 57 9.71 -0.96 -11.75
N ARG A 58 9.07 -1.86 -11.02
CA ARG A 58 8.08 -2.79 -11.55
C ARG A 58 6.81 -2.70 -10.74
N ASP A 59 5.70 -2.56 -11.45
CA ASP A 59 4.38 -2.68 -10.84
C ASP A 59 3.97 -4.17 -10.76
N VAL A 60 3.08 -4.49 -9.84
CA VAL A 60 2.54 -5.85 -9.72
C VAL A 60 1.51 -6.08 -10.81
N VAL A 61 1.59 -7.18 -11.53
CA VAL A 61 0.50 -7.65 -12.40
C VAL A 61 -0.63 -8.16 -11.50
N LEU A 62 -1.76 -7.46 -11.51
CA LEU A 62 -2.89 -7.76 -10.62
C LEU A 62 -3.71 -8.95 -11.14
N THR A 63 -3.20 -10.15 -10.89
CA THR A 63 -3.92 -11.40 -11.14
C THR A 63 -4.94 -11.67 -10.03
N PRO A 64 -5.93 -12.58 -10.23
CA PRO A 64 -6.84 -13.01 -9.16
C PRO A 64 -6.10 -13.57 -7.94
N LYS A 65 -4.96 -14.25 -8.15
CA LYS A 65 -4.11 -14.73 -7.06
C LYS A 65 -3.47 -13.57 -6.32
N ALA A 66 -2.88 -12.60 -7.02
CA ALA A 66 -2.27 -11.41 -6.41
C ALA A 66 -3.30 -10.63 -5.60
N TRP A 67 -4.49 -10.42 -6.14
CA TRP A 67 -5.59 -9.80 -5.39
C TRP A 67 -5.90 -10.54 -4.09
N THR A 68 -6.08 -11.86 -4.17
CA THR A 68 -6.35 -12.70 -3.00
C THR A 68 -5.24 -12.66 -1.96
N ASP A 69 -3.97 -12.68 -2.39
CA ASP A 69 -2.81 -12.61 -1.50
C ASP A 69 -2.78 -11.26 -0.75
N MET A 70 -3.04 -10.17 -1.45
CA MET A 70 -3.11 -8.83 -0.88
C MET A 70 -4.21 -8.71 0.18
N LEU A 71 -5.42 -9.22 -0.11
CA LEU A 71 -6.52 -9.25 0.84
C LEU A 71 -6.19 -10.08 2.09
N LYS A 72 -5.58 -11.26 1.90
CA LYS A 72 -5.18 -12.14 3.01
C LYS A 72 -4.15 -11.50 3.92
N VAL A 73 -3.12 -10.87 3.35
CA VAL A 73 -2.08 -10.19 4.14
C VAL A 73 -2.69 -9.02 4.91
N ASN A 74 -3.53 -8.19 4.26
CA ASN A 74 -4.18 -7.07 4.95
C ASN A 74 -5.03 -7.57 6.13
N ALA A 75 -5.92 -8.53 5.90
CA ALA A 75 -6.80 -9.06 6.92
C ALA A 75 -6.04 -9.73 8.06
N TRP A 76 -5.03 -10.56 7.73
CA TRP A 76 -4.25 -11.27 8.75
C TRP A 76 -3.50 -10.32 9.66
N VAL A 77 -2.78 -9.33 9.12
CA VAL A 77 -2.05 -8.35 9.92
C VAL A 77 -3.00 -7.53 10.79
N ASN A 78 -4.11 -7.05 10.23
CA ASN A 78 -5.10 -6.27 10.98
C ASN A 78 -5.74 -7.05 12.13
N GLN A 79 -5.85 -8.37 12.03
CA GLN A 79 -6.39 -9.23 13.08
C GLN A 79 -5.35 -9.67 14.10
N SER A 80 -4.08 -9.80 13.69
CA SER A 80 -3.01 -10.37 14.52
C SER A 80 -2.34 -9.34 15.41
N ILE A 81 -2.26 -8.08 14.96
CA ILE A 81 -1.61 -7.01 15.72
C ILE A 81 -2.67 -6.22 16.49
N LYS A 82 -2.36 -5.89 17.74
CA LYS A 82 -3.19 -5.06 18.62
C LYS A 82 -2.70 -3.61 18.55
N PRO A 83 -3.62 -2.64 18.36
CA PRO A 83 -3.22 -1.25 18.31
C PRO A 83 -2.61 -0.79 19.63
N MET A 84 -1.44 -0.17 19.57
CA MET A 84 -0.76 0.44 20.70
C MET A 84 0.14 1.54 20.16
N THR A 85 0.00 2.76 20.67
CA THR A 85 0.85 3.88 20.23
C THR A 85 2.28 3.70 20.75
N ASP A 86 3.25 4.26 20.05
CA ASP A 86 4.64 4.27 20.48
C ASP A 86 4.86 4.85 21.88
N LEU A 87 4.07 5.87 22.23
CA LEU A 87 4.13 6.47 23.56
C LEU A 87 3.68 5.51 24.65
N GLU A 88 2.64 4.72 24.41
CA GLU A 88 2.15 3.70 25.37
C GLU A 88 3.09 2.51 25.44
N HIS A 89 3.67 2.11 24.29
CA HIS A 89 4.47 0.91 24.14
C HIS A 89 5.93 1.10 24.60
N TRP A 90 6.55 2.20 24.12
CA TRP A 90 7.99 2.44 24.26
C TRP A 90 8.33 3.70 25.07
N GLY A 91 7.34 4.54 25.41
CA GLY A 91 7.54 5.82 26.06
C GLY A 91 8.19 6.88 25.17
N VAL A 92 8.16 6.69 23.85
CA VAL A 92 8.67 7.63 22.84
C VAL A 92 7.56 8.04 21.87
N VAL A 93 7.75 9.13 21.14
CA VAL A 93 6.68 9.69 20.29
C VAL A 93 6.58 8.96 18.94
N GLU A 94 7.70 8.43 18.44
CA GLU A 94 7.80 7.84 17.10
C GLU A 94 8.90 6.80 17.05
N ARG A 95 8.54 5.53 16.81
CA ARG A 95 9.47 4.42 16.70
C ARG A 95 8.95 3.37 15.73
N TRP A 96 9.40 3.40 14.52
CA TRP A 96 9.08 2.39 13.53
C TRP A 96 9.81 1.09 13.81
N ASN A 97 9.09 0.00 14.02
CA ASN A 97 9.63 -1.33 14.21
C ASN A 97 8.70 -2.42 13.66
N TYR A 98 9.17 -3.64 13.61
CA TYR A 98 8.29 -4.76 13.36
C TYR A 98 7.53 -5.12 14.64
N PRO A 99 6.21 -5.35 14.58
CA PRO A 99 5.38 -5.66 15.75
C PRO A 99 5.52 -7.14 16.13
N ASP A 100 6.75 -7.59 16.43
CA ASP A 100 7.07 -9.00 16.68
C ASP A 100 6.50 -9.50 18.04
N ASP A 101 6.11 -8.59 18.94
CA ASP A 101 5.43 -8.87 20.20
C ASP A 101 3.89 -8.82 20.10
N GLY A 102 3.36 -8.50 18.92
CA GLY A 102 1.94 -8.46 18.63
C GLY A 102 1.26 -7.11 18.91
N TYR A 103 2.03 -6.05 19.16
CA TYR A 103 1.52 -4.69 19.36
C TYR A 103 2.21 -3.74 18.40
N GLY A 104 1.52 -2.65 18.00
CA GLY A 104 2.07 -1.61 17.16
C GLY A 104 1.05 -0.57 16.72
N ASP A 105 1.52 0.49 16.10
CA ASP A 105 0.66 1.51 15.48
C ASP A 105 0.74 1.49 13.94
N CYS A 106 0.31 2.55 13.27
CA CYS A 106 0.01 2.49 11.84
C CYS A 106 1.20 2.07 10.97
N GLU A 107 2.40 2.56 11.25
CA GLU A 107 3.61 2.23 10.49
C GLU A 107 4.10 0.80 10.71
N ASP A 108 3.94 0.27 11.91
CA ASP A 108 4.30 -1.11 12.23
C ASP A 108 3.46 -2.12 11.44
N TYR A 109 2.14 -1.83 11.32
CA TYR A 109 1.26 -2.60 10.43
C TYR A 109 1.73 -2.52 8.97
N VAL A 110 2.11 -1.34 8.51
CA VAL A 110 2.61 -1.14 7.14
C VAL A 110 3.89 -1.92 6.90
N LEU A 111 4.85 -1.84 7.82
CA LEU A 111 6.11 -2.57 7.75
C LEU A 111 5.89 -4.08 7.69
N LEU A 112 5.00 -4.62 8.53
CA LEU A 112 4.70 -6.05 8.56
C LEU A 112 4.00 -6.51 7.27
N LYS A 113 2.98 -5.79 6.79
CA LYS A 113 2.30 -6.10 5.52
C LYS A 113 3.29 -6.10 4.36
N ARG A 114 4.15 -5.08 4.28
CA ARG A 114 5.20 -4.97 3.28
C ARG A 114 6.17 -6.15 3.33
N ARG A 115 6.69 -6.51 4.52
CA ARG A 115 7.58 -7.67 4.73
C ARG A 115 6.94 -8.96 4.25
N MET A 116 5.68 -9.21 4.60
CA MET A 116 4.97 -10.43 4.20
C MET A 116 4.77 -10.52 2.69
N LEU A 117 4.39 -9.44 2.02
CA LEU A 117 4.26 -9.42 0.57
C LEU A 117 5.60 -9.61 -0.13
N MET A 118 6.68 -8.98 0.37
CA MET A 118 8.03 -9.20 -0.16
C MET A 118 8.47 -10.66 -0.01
N GLN A 119 8.19 -11.30 1.12
CA GLN A 119 8.46 -12.73 1.35
C GLN A 119 7.64 -13.63 0.41
N ALA A 120 6.46 -13.19 0.01
CA ALA A 120 5.65 -13.86 -1.01
C ALA A 120 6.13 -13.60 -2.47
N GLY A 121 7.26 -12.89 -2.64
CA GLY A 121 7.90 -12.64 -3.93
C GLY A 121 7.44 -11.38 -4.64
N TRP A 122 6.73 -10.49 -3.96
CA TRP A 122 6.30 -9.20 -4.53
C TRP A 122 7.49 -8.23 -4.65
N PRO A 123 7.57 -7.46 -5.74
CA PRO A 123 8.64 -6.50 -5.92
C PRO A 123 8.51 -5.36 -4.88
N ARG A 124 9.61 -5.10 -4.18
CA ARG A 124 9.67 -4.01 -3.18
C ARG A 124 9.28 -2.66 -3.77
N GLU A 125 9.63 -2.45 -5.01
CA GLU A 125 9.39 -1.22 -5.77
C GLU A 125 7.89 -0.92 -5.96
N ALA A 126 7.04 -1.94 -5.85
CA ALA A 126 5.59 -1.77 -5.89
C ALA A 126 4.94 -1.63 -4.50
N LEU A 127 5.71 -1.76 -3.41
CA LEU A 127 5.24 -1.77 -2.03
C LEU A 127 5.76 -0.52 -1.30
N LEU A 128 5.03 0.58 -1.39
CA LEU A 128 5.50 1.90 -1.00
C LEU A 128 4.85 2.36 0.31
N ILE A 129 5.68 2.59 1.34
CA ILE A 129 5.21 3.21 2.57
C ILE A 129 4.77 4.63 2.25
N THR A 130 3.55 4.97 2.64
CA THR A 130 2.89 6.23 2.27
C THR A 130 2.36 6.92 3.51
N VAL A 131 2.67 8.20 3.65
CA VAL A 131 2.13 9.06 4.70
C VAL A 131 0.93 9.82 4.13
N VAL A 132 -0.15 9.77 4.86
CA VAL A 132 -1.41 10.45 4.54
C VAL A 132 -1.89 11.31 5.71
N ARG A 133 -2.91 12.12 5.47
CA ARG A 133 -3.81 12.61 6.51
C ARG A 133 -5.10 11.82 6.38
N ASP A 134 -5.55 11.22 7.47
CA ASP A 134 -6.77 10.45 7.51
C ASP A 134 -8.04 11.33 7.38
N LYS A 135 -9.21 10.72 7.51
CA LYS A 135 -10.50 11.42 7.40
C LYS A 135 -10.72 12.46 8.50
N LYS A 136 -9.97 12.38 9.62
CA LYS A 136 -10.00 13.35 10.73
C LYS A 136 -8.93 14.43 10.58
N GLY A 137 -7.99 14.25 9.66
CA GLY A 137 -6.84 15.13 9.45
C GLY A 137 -5.60 14.75 10.24
N ASP A 138 -5.63 13.62 10.96
CA ASP A 138 -4.51 13.11 11.71
C ASP A 138 -3.44 12.48 10.79
N GLY A 139 -2.17 12.50 11.23
CA GLY A 139 -1.09 11.81 10.53
C GLY A 139 -1.31 10.31 10.56
N HIS A 140 -1.12 9.64 9.41
CA HIS A 140 -1.34 8.22 9.31
C HIS A 140 -0.42 7.59 8.25
N ALA A 141 -0.01 6.34 8.46
CA ALA A 141 0.79 5.57 7.52
C ALA A 141 -0.04 4.43 6.92
N VAL A 142 0.09 4.24 5.60
CA VAL A 142 -0.57 3.16 4.86
C VAL A 142 0.42 2.53 3.88
N LEU A 143 0.16 1.29 3.46
CA LEU A 143 0.91 0.65 2.40
C LEU A 143 0.21 0.89 1.06
N THR A 144 0.88 1.59 0.15
CA THR A 144 0.46 1.69 -1.24
C THR A 144 1.04 0.52 -2.02
N VAL A 145 0.18 -0.23 -2.69
CA VAL A 145 0.55 -1.29 -3.63
C VAL A 145 0.31 -0.78 -5.04
N LYS A 146 1.39 -0.65 -5.83
CA LYS A 146 1.30 -0.28 -7.24
C LYS A 146 1.10 -1.49 -8.13
N THR A 147 0.09 -1.42 -8.95
CA THR A 147 -0.27 -2.50 -9.88
C THR A 147 -0.48 -1.97 -11.28
N ASP A 148 -0.52 -2.87 -12.26
CA ASP A 148 -0.90 -2.54 -13.65
C ASP A 148 -2.36 -2.05 -13.79
N ARG A 149 -3.15 -2.10 -12.71
CA ARG A 149 -4.55 -1.64 -12.64
C ARG A 149 -4.75 -0.45 -11.69
N GLY A 150 -3.68 0.25 -11.31
CA GLY A 150 -3.71 1.40 -10.41
C GLY A 150 -3.12 1.09 -9.04
N GLU A 151 -3.34 1.99 -8.10
CA GLU A 151 -2.77 1.92 -6.77
C GLU A 151 -3.84 1.53 -5.73
N PHE A 152 -3.53 0.54 -4.92
CA PHE A 152 -4.39 0.03 -3.85
C PHE A 152 -3.76 0.29 -2.49
N ILE A 153 -4.61 0.54 -1.49
CA ILE A 153 -4.19 0.90 -0.13
C ILE A 153 -4.53 -0.23 0.83
N LEU A 154 -3.52 -0.70 1.55
CA LEU A 154 -3.66 -1.60 2.69
C LEU A 154 -3.51 -0.78 3.97
N ASP A 155 -4.52 -0.84 4.82
CA ASP A 155 -4.68 0.03 5.96
C ASP A 155 -5.08 -0.77 7.21
N ASN A 156 -4.71 -0.30 8.40
CA ASN A 156 -5.16 -0.88 9.66
C ASN A 156 -6.43 -0.23 10.20
N GLN A 157 -6.78 0.98 9.72
CA GLN A 157 -8.03 1.65 10.06
C GLN A 157 -9.19 1.27 9.13
N GLU A 158 -8.89 0.69 7.96
CA GLU A 158 -9.88 0.28 6.96
C GLU A 158 -9.70 -1.22 6.65
N PRO A 159 -10.71 -2.07 6.93
CA PRO A 159 -10.58 -3.50 6.70
C PRO A 159 -10.50 -3.87 5.22
N GLU A 160 -11.09 -3.06 4.35
CA GLU A 160 -11.10 -3.30 2.92
C GLU A 160 -9.84 -2.74 2.25
N VAL A 161 -9.33 -3.47 1.26
CA VAL A 161 -8.31 -2.94 0.36
C VAL A 161 -9.00 -2.07 -0.67
N LEU A 162 -8.72 -0.77 -0.64
CA LEU A 162 -9.36 0.22 -1.48
C LEU A 162 -8.41 0.80 -2.53
N PRO A 163 -8.90 1.17 -3.71
CA PRO A 163 -8.16 2.09 -4.56
C PRO A 163 -7.88 3.40 -3.83
N TRP A 164 -6.72 4.00 -4.05
CA TRP A 164 -6.33 5.24 -3.35
C TRP A 164 -7.40 6.35 -3.46
N THR A 165 -8.10 6.43 -4.58
CA THR A 165 -9.17 7.42 -4.85
C THR A 165 -10.42 7.23 -3.98
N LYS A 166 -10.58 6.06 -3.34
CA LYS A 166 -11.76 5.71 -2.53
C LYS A 166 -11.50 5.80 -1.03
N THR A 167 -10.26 6.07 -0.60
CA THR A 167 -9.90 6.12 0.83
C THR A 167 -10.46 7.36 1.54
N GLY A 168 -10.63 8.46 0.82
CA GLY A 168 -10.97 9.77 1.40
C GLY A 168 -9.80 10.42 2.14
N TYR A 169 -8.59 9.93 1.98
CA TYR A 169 -7.37 10.45 2.58
C TYR A 169 -6.73 11.55 1.73
N ARG A 170 -6.01 12.45 2.38
CA ARG A 170 -5.12 13.37 1.71
C ARG A 170 -3.70 12.80 1.71
N PHE A 171 -3.22 12.41 0.53
CA PHE A 171 -1.89 11.86 0.34
C PHE A 171 -0.84 12.96 0.48
N VAL A 172 0.23 12.71 1.26
CA VAL A 172 1.24 13.72 1.61
C VAL A 172 2.58 13.41 0.97
N LYS A 173 3.11 12.22 1.22
CA LYS A 173 4.39 11.76 0.68
C LYS A 173 4.48 10.24 0.73
N ARG A 174 5.36 9.67 -0.10
CA ARG A 174 5.66 8.23 -0.08
C ARG A 174 7.09 7.95 -0.48
N GLN A 175 7.50 6.72 -0.31
CA GLN A 175 8.75 6.21 -0.86
C GLN A 175 8.75 6.27 -2.39
N SER A 176 9.92 6.53 -2.98
CA SER A 176 10.15 6.35 -4.41
C SER A 176 10.20 4.86 -4.76
N GLN A 177 9.73 4.51 -5.96
CA GLN A 177 9.87 3.14 -6.47
C GLN A 177 11.33 2.74 -6.70
N SER A 178 12.18 3.68 -7.11
CA SER A 178 13.58 3.41 -7.43
C SER A 178 14.48 3.28 -6.20
N ASP A 179 14.16 4.00 -5.12
CA ASP A 179 14.96 4.01 -3.90
C ASP A 179 14.08 4.19 -2.66
N PRO A 180 14.11 3.26 -1.68
CA PRO A 180 13.29 3.35 -0.46
C PRO A 180 13.69 4.51 0.44
N ASN A 181 14.87 5.08 0.28
CA ASN A 181 15.36 6.19 1.08
C ASN A 181 14.99 7.54 0.48
N VAL A 182 14.59 7.56 -0.79
CA VAL A 182 14.06 8.76 -1.45
C VAL A 182 12.55 8.81 -1.23
N TRP A 183 12.09 9.92 -0.70
CA TRP A 183 10.69 10.20 -0.49
C TRP A 183 10.26 11.33 -1.43
N VAL A 184 9.05 11.22 -1.95
CA VAL A 184 8.46 12.17 -2.89
C VAL A 184 7.16 12.72 -2.34
N ALA A 185 6.93 14.01 -2.56
CA ALA A 185 5.64 14.63 -2.23
C ALA A 185 4.55 14.04 -3.12
N LEU A 186 3.35 13.93 -2.57
CA LEU A 186 2.15 13.54 -3.30
C LEU A 186 1.18 14.72 -3.28
N GLY A 187 0.50 14.96 -4.39
CA GLY A 187 -0.45 16.06 -4.50
C GLY A 187 -1.68 15.63 -5.28
N GLU A 188 -2.66 16.51 -5.30
CA GLU A 188 -3.77 16.45 -6.23
C GLU A 188 -3.21 16.34 -7.66
N PRO A 189 -3.87 15.61 -8.58
CA PRO A 189 -3.47 15.60 -9.98
C PRO A 189 -3.42 17.06 -10.44
N ARG A 190 -2.24 17.57 -10.77
CA ARG A 190 -2.15 18.87 -11.43
C ARG A 190 -2.90 18.73 -12.75
N THR A 191 -4.07 19.32 -12.84
CA THR A 191 -4.67 19.58 -14.14
C THR A 191 -3.60 20.29 -14.97
N ALA A 192 -3.25 19.69 -16.11
CA ALA A 192 -2.28 20.28 -17.02
C ALA A 192 -2.65 21.77 -17.21
N PRO A 193 -1.70 22.71 -17.14
CA PRO A 193 -2.00 24.11 -17.37
C PRO A 193 -2.69 24.21 -18.74
N ALA A 194 -3.86 24.84 -18.76
CA ALA A 194 -4.53 25.15 -20.01
C ALA A 194 -3.53 25.87 -20.91
N THR A 195 -3.19 25.28 -22.04
CA THR A 195 -2.37 25.95 -23.06
C THR A 195 -3.14 27.19 -23.49
N VAL A 196 -2.69 28.35 -23.04
CA VAL A 196 -3.16 29.65 -23.56
C VAL A 196 -2.64 29.70 -24.97
N SER A 197 -3.52 29.42 -25.94
CA SER A 197 -3.26 29.66 -27.34
C SER A 197 -3.18 31.19 -27.53
N ALA A 198 -1.96 31.72 -27.69
CA ALA A 198 -1.77 33.11 -28.13
C ALA A 198 -2.30 33.22 -29.55
N ARG A 199 -3.24 34.15 -29.74
CA ARG A 199 -3.67 34.64 -31.06
C ARG A 199 -2.68 35.68 -31.54
#